data_319746a98952cbf33c180411d0587b42
#
_entry.id   319746a98952cbf33c180411d0587b42
#
_cell.length_a   1.000
_cell.length_b   1.000
_cell.length_c   1.000
_cell.angle_alpha   90.00
_cell.angle_beta   90.00
_cell.angle_gamma   90.00
#
_symmetry.space_group_name_H-M   'P 1'
#
loop_
_entity.id
_entity.type
_entity.pdbx_description
1 polymer ?
#
loop_
_entity_poly.entity_id
_entity_poly.type
_entity_poly.pdbx_seq_one_letter_code
_entity_poly.pdbx_strand_id
1 'polypeptide(L)'
;MRLFIKTGSVMEEEHQRGLAHLIEHMAFNGSKNFPKKKIDEYLSSIGLNLGSHYNAHASFFETVYKFEIPTNDKKNVETAIQILADIAKNLNLTPEAFERERKIVEEEYRTDIGSDQKYLDELFKFIFKNSRLLDRKPIGDIEVIKNFKYEDAISYYKKWYQPERMGLFIIGEIQSEEIKDLIQKYFGGFKNTEETIDPDYKVPDFNENLFFSYQDPLEENIRFSIWNKDDFKKVNTIEN
;
A
#
# COMPACT_ATOMS: atom_id res chain seq x y z
N MET A 1 -3.06 0.53 -15.38
CA MET A 1 -3.92 1.27 -14.43
C MET A 1 -3.29 1.21 -13.05
N ARG A 2 -3.45 2.29 -12.25
CA ARG A 2 -3.03 2.30 -10.83
C ARG A 2 -4.07 3.03 -10.02
N LEU A 3 -4.57 2.38 -8.99
CA LEU A 3 -5.32 3.02 -7.91
C LEU A 3 -4.34 3.31 -6.78
N PHE A 4 -4.16 4.57 -6.50
CA PHE A 4 -3.33 5.09 -5.43
C PHE A 4 -4.23 5.49 -4.27
N ILE A 5 -3.92 5.02 -3.08
CA ILE A 5 -4.56 5.44 -1.84
C ILE A 5 -3.49 6.13 -0.98
N LYS A 6 -3.70 7.40 -0.63
CA LYS A 6 -2.82 8.16 0.27
C LYS A 6 -3.02 7.67 1.71
N THR A 7 -2.72 6.40 1.94
CA THR A 7 -2.69 5.77 3.25
C THR A 7 -1.70 4.61 3.25
N GLY A 8 -0.95 4.48 4.31
CA GLY A 8 0.04 3.43 4.51
C GLY A 8 0.30 3.24 5.99
N SER A 9 1.40 2.61 6.34
CA SER A 9 1.69 2.24 7.72
C SER A 9 1.82 3.43 8.68
N VAL A 10 2.17 4.62 8.20
CA VAL A 10 2.27 5.81 9.04
C VAL A 10 0.93 6.25 9.62
N MET A 11 -0.19 5.85 8.99
CA MET A 11 -1.55 6.16 9.44
C MET A 11 -2.04 5.22 10.56
N GLU A 12 -1.33 4.13 10.82
CA GLU A 12 -1.71 3.10 11.80
C GLU A 12 -1.58 3.60 13.24
N GLU A 13 -2.50 3.20 14.10
CA GLU A 13 -2.33 3.34 15.55
C GLU A 13 -1.39 2.25 16.09
N GLU A 14 -0.99 2.31 17.37
CA GLU A 14 -0.04 1.36 17.95
C GLU A 14 -0.50 -0.10 17.83
N HIS A 15 -1.78 -0.36 18.03
CA HIS A 15 -2.39 -1.69 17.93
C HIS A 15 -2.71 -2.11 16.49
N GLN A 16 -2.40 -1.27 15.50
CA GLN A 16 -2.70 -1.48 14.07
C GLN A 16 -1.44 -1.69 13.23
N ARG A 17 -0.25 -1.73 13.83
CA ARG A 17 1.03 -1.81 13.08
C ARG A 17 1.12 -3.05 12.21
N GLY A 18 0.93 -2.88 10.89
CA GLY A 18 0.87 -3.91 9.85
C GLY A 18 -0.51 -4.05 9.18
N LEU A 19 -1.54 -3.32 9.62
CA LEU A 19 -2.89 -3.40 9.03
C LEU A 19 -2.95 -2.84 7.61
N ALA A 20 -2.16 -1.82 7.28
CA ALA A 20 -2.11 -1.30 5.90
C ALA A 20 -1.71 -2.41 4.91
N HIS A 21 -0.71 -3.19 5.26
CA HIS A 21 -0.23 -4.33 4.50
C HIS A 21 -1.26 -5.47 4.47
N LEU A 22 -1.85 -5.80 5.61
CA LEU A 22 -2.89 -6.82 5.68
C LEU A 22 -4.10 -6.48 4.79
N ILE A 23 -4.55 -5.22 4.79
CA ILE A 23 -5.66 -4.76 3.93
C ILE A 23 -5.29 -4.84 2.45
N GLU A 24 -4.04 -4.57 2.11
CA GLU A 24 -3.52 -4.72 0.76
C GLU A 24 -3.67 -6.18 0.29
N HIS A 25 -3.26 -7.16 1.09
CA HIS A 25 -3.48 -8.59 0.83
C HIS A 25 -4.97 -8.93 0.70
N MET A 26 -5.80 -8.41 1.59
CA MET A 26 -7.23 -8.69 1.60
C MET A 26 -7.96 -8.16 0.35
N ALA A 27 -7.39 -7.18 -0.36
CA ALA A 27 -7.99 -6.60 -1.55
C ALA A 27 -8.25 -7.61 -2.69
N PHE A 28 -7.43 -8.67 -2.76
CA PHE A 28 -7.59 -9.74 -3.76
C PHE A 28 -8.46 -10.91 -3.28
N ASN A 29 -8.88 -10.90 -2.02
CA ASN A 29 -9.69 -11.97 -1.45
C ASN A 29 -11.19 -11.88 -1.73
N GLY A 30 -11.62 -10.78 -2.31
CA GLY A 30 -12.98 -10.58 -2.76
C GLY A 30 -13.56 -9.22 -2.39
N SER A 31 -14.55 -8.85 -3.15
CA SER A 31 -15.30 -7.61 -3.03
C SER A 31 -16.79 -7.86 -3.27
N LYS A 32 -17.58 -6.80 -3.19
CA LYS A 32 -19.04 -6.86 -3.39
C LYS A 32 -19.43 -7.47 -4.73
N ASN A 33 -18.77 -7.04 -5.83
CA ASN A 33 -19.10 -7.48 -7.18
C ASN A 33 -18.25 -8.67 -7.65
N PHE A 34 -17.10 -8.88 -7.00
CA PHE A 34 -16.17 -9.98 -7.28
C PHE A 34 -15.92 -10.78 -6.01
N PRO A 35 -16.89 -11.62 -5.57
CA PRO A 35 -16.72 -12.42 -4.36
C PRO A 35 -15.59 -13.43 -4.54
N LYS A 36 -14.94 -13.75 -3.45
CA LYS A 36 -13.89 -14.77 -3.24
C LYS A 36 -13.31 -15.41 -4.52
N LYS A 37 -12.06 -15.12 -4.81
CA LYS A 37 -11.30 -15.64 -5.97
C LYS A 37 -11.80 -15.19 -7.37
N LYS A 38 -12.93 -14.51 -7.48
CA LYS A 38 -13.44 -14.08 -8.78
C LYS A 38 -12.54 -13.05 -9.48
N ILE A 39 -11.80 -12.26 -8.73
CA ILE A 39 -10.79 -11.34 -9.29
C ILE A 39 -9.70 -12.17 -9.98
N ASP A 40 -9.11 -13.12 -9.25
CA ASP A 40 -8.01 -13.94 -9.77
C ASP A 40 -8.48 -14.85 -10.94
N GLU A 41 -9.66 -15.46 -10.79
CA GLU A 41 -10.26 -16.27 -11.87
C GLU A 41 -10.47 -15.45 -13.15
N TYR A 42 -11.00 -14.24 -13.03
CA TYR A 42 -11.21 -13.35 -14.16
C TYR A 42 -9.87 -12.91 -14.78
N LEU A 43 -8.94 -12.41 -13.98
CA LEU A 43 -7.65 -11.93 -14.48
C LEU A 43 -6.86 -13.08 -15.15
N SER A 44 -6.87 -14.27 -14.55
CA SER A 44 -6.25 -15.47 -15.15
C SER A 44 -6.92 -15.88 -16.46
N SER A 45 -8.26 -15.73 -16.58
CA SER A 45 -8.99 -16.07 -17.80
C SER A 45 -8.64 -15.20 -19.01
N ILE A 46 -8.12 -14.00 -18.76
CA ILE A 46 -7.61 -13.08 -19.79
C ILE A 46 -6.08 -13.07 -19.88
N GLY A 47 -5.43 -14.10 -19.31
CA GLY A 47 -3.99 -14.34 -19.41
C GLY A 47 -3.12 -13.55 -18.44
N LEU A 48 -3.68 -12.97 -17.39
CA LEU A 48 -2.93 -12.18 -16.43
C LEU A 48 -2.57 -12.99 -15.18
N ASN A 49 -1.38 -12.76 -14.65
CA ASN A 49 -0.86 -13.43 -13.47
C ASN A 49 -0.52 -12.40 -12.37
N LEU A 50 -0.77 -12.79 -11.13
CA LEU A 50 -0.34 -12.03 -9.95
C LEU A 50 1.18 -11.86 -9.95
N GLY A 51 1.64 -10.71 -9.53
CA GLY A 51 3.04 -10.30 -9.51
C GLY A 51 3.53 -9.70 -10.82
N SER A 52 3.23 -10.34 -11.96
CA SER A 52 3.68 -9.87 -13.27
C SER A 52 2.79 -8.79 -13.88
N HIS A 53 1.46 -9.00 -13.88
CA HIS A 53 0.50 -8.17 -14.59
C HIS A 53 -0.40 -7.39 -13.64
N TYR A 54 -0.70 -7.94 -12.47
CA TYR A 54 -1.38 -7.23 -11.41
C TYR A 54 -0.69 -7.49 -10.08
N ASN A 55 -0.60 -6.45 -9.29
CA ASN A 55 0.09 -6.46 -8.00
C ASN A 55 -0.40 -5.31 -7.13
N ALA A 56 0.00 -5.33 -5.87
CA ALA A 56 -0.17 -4.20 -4.97
C ALA A 56 1.06 -4.04 -4.09
N HIS A 57 1.15 -2.94 -3.40
CA HIS A 57 2.08 -2.74 -2.30
C HIS A 57 1.55 -1.72 -1.32
N ALA A 58 1.85 -1.92 -0.06
CA ALA A 58 1.71 -0.94 0.99
C ALA A 58 3.08 -0.39 1.38
N SER A 59 3.18 0.94 1.55
CA SER A 59 4.39 1.61 2.01
C SER A 59 4.10 2.45 3.27
N PHE A 60 5.01 3.32 3.66
CA PHE A 60 4.77 4.24 4.77
C PHE A 60 3.59 5.18 4.52
N PHE A 61 3.43 5.70 3.30
CA PHE A 61 2.54 6.81 2.98
C PHE A 61 1.41 6.44 2.03
N GLU A 62 1.51 5.30 1.37
CA GLU A 62 0.60 4.93 0.29
C GLU A 62 0.36 3.42 0.21
N THR A 63 -0.80 3.07 -0.32
CA THR A 63 -1.12 1.74 -0.82
C THR A 63 -1.49 1.86 -2.29
N VAL A 64 -0.86 1.08 -3.15
CA VAL A 64 -1.05 1.16 -4.60
C VAL A 64 -1.46 -0.21 -5.16
N TYR A 65 -2.55 -0.23 -5.89
CA TYR A 65 -3.02 -1.39 -6.66
C TYR A 65 -2.73 -1.16 -8.13
N LYS A 66 -2.00 -2.09 -8.75
CA LYS A 66 -1.50 -1.98 -10.11
C LYS A 66 -2.11 -3.06 -10.99
N PHE A 67 -2.67 -2.67 -12.15
CA PHE A 67 -3.17 -3.59 -13.17
C PHE A 67 -2.61 -3.22 -14.54
N GLU A 68 -2.08 -4.19 -15.25
CA GLU A 68 -1.70 -4.13 -16.67
C GLU A 68 -2.70 -4.96 -17.46
N ILE A 69 -3.60 -4.31 -18.17
CA ILE A 69 -4.79 -4.92 -18.77
C ILE A 69 -4.69 -4.86 -20.29
N PRO A 70 -4.95 -5.98 -21.03
CA PRO A 70 -5.07 -5.95 -22.48
C PRO A 70 -6.23 -5.06 -22.92
N THR A 71 -5.97 -4.17 -23.89
CA THR A 71 -6.97 -3.20 -24.40
C THR A 71 -7.69 -3.67 -25.65
N ASN A 72 -7.38 -4.87 -26.14
CA ASN A 72 -8.01 -5.49 -27.31
C ASN A 72 -9.52 -5.77 -27.12
N ASP A 73 -9.97 -5.90 -25.87
CA ASP A 73 -11.38 -5.99 -25.52
C ASP A 73 -11.72 -4.88 -24.48
N LYS A 74 -12.64 -3.98 -24.86
CA LYS A 74 -13.12 -2.89 -23.97
C LYS A 74 -13.67 -3.41 -22.65
N LYS A 75 -14.25 -4.62 -22.65
CA LYS A 75 -14.77 -5.26 -21.43
C LYS A 75 -13.68 -5.49 -20.41
N ASN A 76 -12.45 -5.79 -20.82
CA ASN A 76 -11.32 -5.98 -19.90
C ASN A 76 -11.01 -4.68 -19.15
N VAL A 77 -11.00 -3.55 -19.88
CA VAL A 77 -10.76 -2.22 -19.32
C VAL A 77 -11.87 -1.84 -18.32
N GLU A 78 -13.13 -2.04 -18.72
CA GLU A 78 -14.29 -1.76 -17.86
C GLU A 78 -14.26 -2.61 -16.58
N THR A 79 -14.03 -3.92 -16.73
CA THR A 79 -13.97 -4.84 -15.57
C THR A 79 -12.84 -4.48 -14.63
N ALA A 80 -11.66 -4.11 -15.14
CA ALA A 80 -10.54 -3.68 -14.31
C ALA A 80 -10.86 -2.39 -13.52
N ILE A 81 -11.51 -1.41 -14.16
CA ILE A 81 -11.95 -0.19 -13.47
C ILE A 81 -12.98 -0.54 -12.37
N GLN A 82 -13.89 -1.47 -12.64
CA GLN A 82 -14.86 -1.95 -11.64
C GLN A 82 -14.16 -2.65 -10.46
N ILE A 83 -13.16 -3.50 -10.72
CA ILE A 83 -12.38 -4.15 -9.66
C ILE A 83 -11.68 -3.09 -8.80
N LEU A 84 -11.02 -2.09 -9.41
CA LEU A 84 -10.37 -1.02 -8.67
C LEU A 84 -11.36 -0.18 -7.86
N ALA A 85 -12.57 0.06 -8.38
CA ALA A 85 -13.62 0.73 -7.63
C ALA A 85 -14.11 -0.10 -6.43
N ASP A 86 -14.19 -1.41 -6.59
CA ASP A 86 -14.54 -2.31 -5.49
C ASP A 86 -13.44 -2.36 -4.43
N ILE A 87 -12.17 -2.40 -4.83
CA ILE A 87 -11.04 -2.27 -3.90
C ILE A 87 -11.11 -0.96 -3.12
N ALA A 88 -11.44 0.13 -3.81
CA ALA A 88 -11.54 1.45 -3.19
C ALA A 88 -12.63 1.55 -2.11
N LYS A 89 -13.79 0.88 -2.27
CA LYS A 89 -14.96 1.15 -1.41
C LYS A 89 -15.72 -0.08 -0.93
N ASN A 90 -15.54 -1.23 -1.56
CA ASN A 90 -16.44 -2.38 -1.42
C ASN A 90 -15.69 -3.69 -1.11
N LEU A 91 -14.53 -3.64 -0.43
CA LEU A 91 -13.85 -4.86 -0.01
C LEU A 91 -14.76 -5.70 0.89
N ASN A 92 -14.75 -7.00 0.63
CA ASN A 92 -15.44 -7.97 1.47
C ASN A 92 -14.48 -8.48 2.55
N LEU A 93 -14.29 -7.66 3.57
CA LEU A 93 -13.46 -8.01 4.71
C LEU A 93 -14.21 -9.00 5.60
N THR A 94 -14.00 -10.30 5.40
CA THR A 94 -14.61 -11.34 6.24
C THR A 94 -13.64 -11.81 7.34
N PRO A 95 -14.14 -12.27 8.52
CA PRO A 95 -13.28 -12.81 9.55
C PRO A 95 -12.39 -13.97 9.06
N GLU A 96 -12.92 -14.85 8.19
CA GLU A 96 -12.17 -15.97 7.64
C GLU A 96 -11.04 -15.54 6.71
N ALA A 97 -11.28 -14.51 5.87
CA ALA A 97 -10.25 -13.95 5.01
C ALA A 97 -9.18 -13.24 5.86
N PHE A 98 -9.60 -12.46 6.85
CA PHE A 98 -8.72 -11.78 7.78
C PHE A 98 -7.76 -12.74 8.48
N GLU A 99 -8.27 -13.81 9.09
CA GLU A 99 -7.44 -14.81 9.79
C GLU A 99 -6.51 -15.58 8.85
N ARG A 100 -6.91 -15.79 7.62
CA ARG A 100 -6.03 -16.42 6.62
C ARG A 100 -4.89 -15.50 6.22
N GLU A 101 -5.20 -14.24 5.87
CA GLU A 101 -4.18 -13.29 5.45
C GLU A 101 -3.25 -12.89 6.60
N ARG A 102 -3.76 -12.79 7.82
CA ARG A 102 -2.93 -12.57 9.01
C ARG A 102 -1.81 -13.60 9.13
N LYS A 103 -2.13 -14.89 8.90
CA LYS A 103 -1.12 -15.96 8.93
C LYS A 103 -0.10 -15.86 7.79
N ILE A 104 -0.53 -15.40 6.60
CA ILE A 104 0.37 -15.16 5.47
C ILE A 104 1.33 -14.02 5.81
N VAL A 105 0.83 -12.90 6.32
CA VAL A 105 1.66 -11.76 6.75
C VAL A 105 2.61 -12.15 7.89
N GLU A 106 2.19 -12.99 8.85
CA GLU A 106 3.06 -13.54 9.88
C GLU A 106 4.22 -14.35 9.27
N GLU A 107 3.95 -15.14 8.25
CA GLU A 107 4.99 -15.96 7.58
C GLU A 107 5.91 -15.08 6.74
N GLU A 108 5.41 -14.08 6.03
CA GLU A 108 6.22 -13.09 5.31
C GLU A 108 7.14 -12.36 6.27
N TYR A 109 6.63 -11.89 7.42
CA TYR A 109 7.46 -11.27 8.45
C TYR A 109 8.64 -12.17 8.87
N ARG A 110 8.41 -13.47 9.02
CA ARG A 110 9.47 -14.43 9.42
C ARG A 110 10.50 -14.66 8.30
N THR A 111 10.06 -14.68 7.05
CA THR A 111 10.95 -14.93 5.91
C THR A 111 11.75 -13.71 5.50
N ASP A 112 11.27 -12.51 5.81
CA ASP A 112 11.94 -11.24 5.51
C ASP A 112 13.11 -10.91 6.46
N ILE A 113 13.37 -11.73 7.48
CA ILE A 113 14.47 -11.55 8.44
C ILE A 113 15.82 -11.97 7.81
N GLY A 114 16.24 -11.27 6.77
CA GLY A 114 17.58 -11.41 6.16
C GLY A 114 18.59 -10.40 6.70
N SER A 115 19.85 -10.48 6.23
CA SER A 115 20.91 -9.52 6.57
C SER A 115 20.54 -8.10 6.10
N ASP A 116 19.97 -7.96 4.93
CA ASP A 116 19.50 -6.67 4.41
C ASP A 116 18.41 -6.04 5.30
N GLN A 117 17.49 -6.85 5.83
CA GLN A 117 16.46 -6.36 6.74
C GLN A 117 17.05 -5.88 8.07
N LYS A 118 18.02 -6.61 8.64
CA LYS A 118 18.73 -6.18 9.85
C LYS A 118 19.46 -4.86 9.64
N TYR A 119 20.13 -4.71 8.50
CA TYR A 119 20.78 -3.45 8.13
C TYR A 119 19.77 -2.31 8.05
N LEU A 120 18.65 -2.52 7.36
CA LEU A 120 17.58 -1.51 7.23
C LEU A 120 16.98 -1.16 8.59
N ASP A 121 16.81 -2.13 9.47
CA ASP A 121 16.30 -1.89 10.82
C ASP A 121 17.20 -0.98 11.64
N GLU A 122 18.50 -1.21 11.60
CA GLU A 122 19.47 -0.35 12.30
C GLU A 122 19.58 1.03 11.63
N LEU A 123 19.56 1.07 10.30
CA LEU A 123 19.54 2.32 9.55
C LEU A 123 18.30 3.16 9.87
N PHE A 124 17.11 2.54 9.94
CA PHE A 124 15.87 3.24 10.27
C PHE A 124 15.85 3.80 11.69
N LYS A 125 16.42 3.06 12.67
CA LYS A 125 16.63 3.59 14.03
C LYS A 125 17.49 4.85 14.03
N PHE A 126 18.43 4.92 13.11
CA PHE A 126 19.33 6.05 12.98
C PHE A 126 18.67 7.25 12.27
N ILE A 127 18.09 7.04 11.07
CA ILE A 127 17.55 8.12 10.24
C ILE A 127 16.18 8.61 10.69
N PHE A 128 15.34 7.74 11.30
CA PHE A 128 13.98 8.06 11.75
C PHE A 128 13.87 8.25 13.26
N LYS A 129 15.01 8.46 13.92
CA LYS A 129 15.05 8.72 15.37
C LYS A 129 14.09 9.85 15.74
N ASN A 130 13.26 9.61 16.77
CA ASN A 130 12.24 10.54 17.25
C ASN A 130 11.16 10.91 16.21
N SER A 131 10.95 10.06 15.21
CA SER A 131 9.85 10.18 14.26
C SER A 131 8.91 8.98 14.37
N ARG A 132 7.64 9.20 14.07
CA ARG A 132 6.62 8.13 13.96
C ARG A 132 7.04 7.03 12.97
N LEU A 133 7.81 7.37 11.93
CA LEU A 133 8.29 6.42 10.92
C LEU A 133 9.11 5.26 11.50
N LEU A 134 9.79 5.48 12.63
CA LEU A 134 10.60 4.43 13.26
C LEU A 134 9.76 3.19 13.63
N ASP A 135 8.54 3.42 14.13
CA ASP A 135 7.67 2.37 14.64
C ASP A 135 6.55 2.00 13.65
N ARG A 136 6.62 2.47 12.40
CA ARG A 136 5.60 2.27 11.36
C ARG A 136 6.14 1.61 10.10
N LYS A 137 6.99 0.58 10.28
CA LYS A 137 7.45 -0.23 9.14
C LYS A 137 6.26 -0.83 8.42
N PRO A 138 6.23 -0.82 7.08
CA PRO A 138 5.10 -1.37 6.32
C PRO A 138 4.79 -2.83 6.63
N ILE A 139 5.81 -3.66 6.87
CA ILE A 139 5.62 -5.07 7.27
C ILE A 139 4.93 -5.21 8.64
N GLY A 140 4.93 -4.14 9.45
CA GLY A 140 4.31 -4.13 10.77
C GLY A 140 5.20 -4.61 11.91
N ASP A 141 4.54 -5.01 13.00
CA ASP A 141 5.15 -5.56 14.20
C ASP A 141 4.54 -6.93 14.47
N ILE A 142 5.38 -7.95 14.62
CA ILE A 142 4.92 -9.34 14.72
C ILE A 142 4.02 -9.60 15.94
N GLU A 143 4.29 -8.94 17.07
CA GLU A 143 3.46 -9.12 18.27
C GLU A 143 2.11 -8.41 18.12
N VAL A 144 2.06 -7.32 17.37
CA VAL A 144 0.80 -6.66 17.02
C VAL A 144 0.02 -7.49 16.00
N ILE A 145 0.67 -7.98 14.94
CA ILE A 145 0.06 -8.79 13.88
C ILE A 145 -0.63 -10.04 14.46
N LYS A 146 0.03 -10.75 15.38
CA LYS A 146 -0.55 -11.93 16.05
C LYS A 146 -1.82 -11.60 16.86
N ASN A 147 -1.96 -10.37 17.32
CA ASN A 147 -3.03 -9.92 18.18
C ASN A 147 -4.03 -8.97 17.51
N PHE A 148 -3.96 -8.80 16.18
CA PHE A 148 -4.93 -7.99 15.44
C PHE A 148 -6.35 -8.42 15.74
N LYS A 149 -7.22 -7.42 15.90
CA LYS A 149 -8.65 -7.63 15.93
C LYS A 149 -9.25 -7.37 14.56
N TYR A 150 -10.19 -8.18 14.18
CA TYR A 150 -10.91 -8.02 12.92
C TYR A 150 -11.55 -6.63 12.78
N GLU A 151 -12.08 -6.09 13.89
CA GLU A 151 -12.70 -4.77 13.95
C GLU A 151 -11.70 -3.65 13.63
N ASP A 152 -10.42 -3.82 13.95
CA ASP A 152 -9.38 -2.85 13.66
C ASP A 152 -9.15 -2.73 12.14
N ALA A 153 -9.19 -3.86 11.41
CA ALA A 153 -9.09 -3.87 9.96
C ALA A 153 -10.29 -3.15 9.31
N ILE A 154 -11.50 -3.41 9.80
CA ILE A 154 -12.72 -2.73 9.34
C ILE A 154 -12.62 -1.22 9.60
N SER A 155 -12.19 -0.82 10.80
CA SER A 155 -12.07 0.59 11.18
C SER A 155 -11.00 1.31 10.36
N TYR A 156 -9.84 0.67 10.15
CA TYR A 156 -8.75 1.20 9.32
C TYR A 156 -9.23 1.43 7.88
N TYR A 157 -9.84 0.42 7.26
CA TYR A 157 -10.36 0.52 5.90
C TYR A 157 -11.40 1.63 5.77
N LYS A 158 -12.39 1.69 6.66
CA LYS A 158 -13.42 2.73 6.66
C LYS A 158 -12.84 4.12 6.83
N LYS A 159 -11.89 4.29 7.75
CA LYS A 159 -11.29 5.59 8.05
C LYS A 159 -10.43 6.11 6.91
N TRP A 160 -9.59 5.26 6.31
CA TRP A 160 -8.52 5.71 5.44
C TRP A 160 -8.80 5.55 3.94
N TYR A 161 -9.72 4.67 3.53
CA TYR A 161 -10.09 4.50 2.12
C TYR A 161 -11.19 5.49 1.74
N GLN A 162 -10.86 6.78 1.81
CA GLN A 162 -11.77 7.87 1.47
C GLN A 162 -11.48 8.42 0.07
N PRO A 163 -12.49 8.83 -0.72
CA PRO A 163 -12.32 9.37 -2.08
C PRO A 163 -11.31 10.50 -2.18
N GLU A 164 -11.26 11.41 -1.20
CA GLU A 164 -10.31 12.53 -1.16
C GLU A 164 -8.84 12.10 -1.03
N ARG A 165 -8.62 10.84 -0.63
CA ARG A 165 -7.28 10.24 -0.47
C ARG A 165 -6.90 9.36 -1.67
N MET A 166 -7.71 9.33 -2.73
CA MET A 166 -7.53 8.43 -3.86
C MET A 166 -7.10 9.15 -5.12
N GLY A 167 -6.26 8.51 -5.90
CA GLY A 167 -5.92 8.88 -7.27
C GLY A 167 -6.02 7.66 -8.18
N LEU A 168 -6.67 7.81 -9.34
CA LEU A 168 -6.74 6.77 -10.36
C LEU A 168 -5.93 7.23 -11.58
N PHE A 169 -4.88 6.46 -11.92
CA PHE A 169 -4.02 6.71 -13.06
C PHE A 169 -4.26 5.63 -14.11
N ILE A 170 -4.62 6.04 -15.34
CA ILE A 170 -4.85 5.14 -16.46
C ILE A 170 -4.00 5.63 -17.63
N ILE A 171 -3.10 4.79 -18.12
CA ILE A 171 -2.20 5.08 -19.23
C ILE A 171 -2.29 3.92 -20.22
N GLY A 172 -2.46 4.22 -21.49
CA GLY A 172 -2.54 3.22 -22.55
C GLY A 172 -3.19 3.78 -23.81
N GLU A 173 -3.35 2.92 -24.81
CA GLU A 173 -4.06 3.24 -26.04
C GLU A 173 -5.58 3.09 -25.80
N ILE A 174 -6.20 4.17 -25.33
CA ILE A 174 -7.61 4.22 -24.90
C ILE A 174 -8.23 5.58 -25.26
N GLN A 175 -9.54 5.61 -25.48
CA GLN A 175 -10.27 6.85 -25.70
C GLN A 175 -10.63 7.50 -24.35
N SER A 176 -10.13 8.72 -24.12
CA SER A 176 -10.24 9.39 -22.82
C SER A 176 -11.71 9.62 -22.39
N GLU A 177 -12.61 9.90 -23.31
CA GLU A 177 -14.02 10.12 -22.97
C GLU A 177 -14.70 8.83 -22.49
N GLU A 178 -14.45 7.69 -23.15
CA GLU A 178 -14.97 6.39 -22.70
C GLU A 178 -14.49 6.06 -21.28
N ILE A 179 -13.22 6.37 -20.98
CA ILE A 179 -12.66 6.15 -19.65
C ILE A 179 -13.29 7.06 -18.61
N LYS A 180 -13.56 8.33 -18.94
CA LYS A 180 -14.25 9.26 -18.03
C LYS A 180 -15.66 8.75 -17.69
N ASP A 181 -16.40 8.24 -18.66
CA ASP A 181 -17.73 7.67 -18.44
C ASP A 181 -17.67 6.46 -17.52
N LEU A 182 -16.68 5.57 -17.70
CA LEU A 182 -16.47 4.42 -16.81
C LEU A 182 -16.07 4.84 -15.40
N ILE A 183 -15.19 5.83 -15.27
CA ILE A 183 -14.82 6.38 -13.95
C ILE A 183 -16.04 6.98 -13.27
N GLN A 184 -16.83 7.79 -13.99
CA GLN A 184 -18.06 8.36 -13.46
C GLN A 184 -19.05 7.29 -13.03
N LYS A 185 -19.19 6.22 -13.83
CA LYS A 185 -20.07 5.08 -13.55
C LYS A 185 -19.69 4.36 -12.25
N TYR A 186 -18.40 4.07 -12.02
CA TYR A 186 -17.95 3.21 -10.94
C TYR A 186 -17.48 3.96 -9.70
N PHE A 187 -16.94 5.18 -9.84
CA PHE A 187 -16.41 5.99 -8.75
C PHE A 187 -17.27 7.22 -8.43
N GLY A 188 -18.10 7.69 -9.36
CA GLY A 188 -18.83 8.96 -9.23
C GLY A 188 -19.83 9.05 -8.07
N GLY A 189 -20.25 7.91 -7.51
CA GLY A 189 -21.10 7.85 -6.33
C GLY A 189 -20.37 7.84 -4.99
N PHE A 190 -19.01 7.84 -4.99
CA PHE A 190 -18.23 7.79 -3.77
C PHE A 190 -18.26 9.13 -3.04
N LYS A 191 -18.46 9.07 -1.73
CA LYS A 191 -18.47 10.25 -0.85
C LYS A 191 -17.56 9.98 0.34
N ASN A 192 -16.91 11.03 0.83
CA ASN A 192 -16.21 10.95 2.11
C ASN A 192 -17.24 10.65 3.20
N THR A 193 -16.92 9.72 4.06
CA THR A 193 -17.76 9.29 5.19
C THR A 193 -17.18 9.69 6.52
N GLU A 194 -15.88 9.98 6.55
CA GLU A 194 -15.13 10.40 7.73
C GLU A 194 -14.15 11.49 7.34
N GLU A 195 -13.94 12.44 8.24
CA GLU A 195 -12.84 13.39 8.14
C GLU A 195 -11.54 12.71 8.57
N THR A 196 -10.48 12.86 7.78
CA THR A 196 -9.19 12.25 8.06
C THR A 196 -8.11 13.30 8.30
N ILE A 197 -7.42 13.19 9.43
CA ILE A 197 -6.29 14.05 9.78
C ILE A 197 -5.03 13.19 9.78
N ASP A 198 -4.05 13.58 8.96
CA ASP A 198 -2.76 12.89 8.92
C ASP A 198 -2.03 13.06 10.27
N PRO A 199 -1.48 11.98 10.84
CA PRO A 199 -0.65 12.10 12.02
C PRO A 199 0.63 12.88 11.73
N ASP A 200 1.25 13.45 12.75
CA ASP A 200 2.60 14.01 12.60
C ASP A 200 3.62 12.88 12.44
N TYR A 201 4.30 12.90 11.30
CA TYR A 201 5.36 11.94 10.95
C TYR A 201 6.66 12.64 10.55
N LYS A 202 6.80 13.91 10.92
CA LYS A 202 8.01 14.68 10.62
C LYS A 202 9.23 13.98 11.22
N VAL A 203 10.27 13.85 10.41
CA VAL A 203 11.59 13.46 10.90
C VAL A 203 12.28 14.72 11.41
N PRO A 204 12.70 14.79 12.67
CA PRO A 204 13.41 15.96 13.21
C PRO A 204 14.68 16.29 12.43
N ASP A 205 15.05 17.56 12.38
CA ASP A 205 16.27 18.00 11.73
C ASP A 205 17.49 17.56 12.52
N PHE A 206 18.56 17.24 11.82
CA PHE A 206 19.86 16.99 12.42
C PHE A 206 20.62 18.30 12.53
N ASN A 207 21.14 18.62 13.72
CA ASN A 207 21.91 19.81 13.97
C ASN A 207 23.40 19.65 13.66
N GLU A 208 23.80 18.43 13.29
CA GLU A 208 25.20 18.05 13.03
C GLU A 208 25.29 16.93 11.99
N ASN A 209 26.48 16.74 11.44
CA ASN A 209 26.75 15.58 10.59
C ASN A 209 26.73 14.31 11.42
N LEU A 210 25.93 13.35 11.00
CA LEU A 210 25.81 12.06 11.67
C LEU A 210 26.55 10.99 10.88
N PHE A 211 27.13 10.03 11.59
CA PHE A 211 27.82 8.88 11.02
C PHE A 211 27.15 7.60 11.49
N PHE A 212 26.85 6.73 10.55
CA PHE A 212 26.32 5.40 10.81
C PHE A 212 27.25 4.37 10.19
N SER A 213 27.59 3.34 10.93
CA SER A 213 28.30 2.18 10.39
C SER A 213 27.62 0.90 10.86
N TYR A 214 27.51 -0.05 9.95
CA TYR A 214 26.94 -1.36 10.19
C TYR A 214 27.89 -2.42 9.65
N GLN A 215 28.08 -3.49 10.36
CA GLN A 215 28.91 -4.62 9.96
C GLN A 215 28.09 -5.90 10.05
N ASP A 216 28.08 -6.68 8.97
CA ASP A 216 27.51 -8.01 8.94
C ASP A 216 28.59 -8.98 8.51
N PRO A 217 28.87 -10.06 9.27
CA PRO A 217 29.88 -11.07 8.89
C PRO A 217 29.60 -11.79 7.57
N LEU A 218 28.36 -11.76 7.09
CA LEU A 218 27.92 -12.39 5.85
C LEU A 218 28.01 -11.46 4.63
N GLU A 219 28.28 -10.16 4.84
CA GLU A 219 28.37 -9.17 3.75
C GLU A 219 29.81 -9.08 3.27
N GLU A 220 30.02 -9.39 1.99
CA GLU A 220 31.35 -9.36 1.35
C GLU A 220 31.67 -8.00 0.71
N ASN A 221 30.66 -7.11 0.59
CA ASN A 221 30.82 -5.82 -0.07
C ASN A 221 30.88 -4.67 0.93
N ILE A 222 31.65 -3.64 0.58
CA ILE A 222 31.63 -2.37 1.28
C ILE A 222 30.68 -1.45 0.53
N ARG A 223 29.66 -0.96 1.24
CA ARG A 223 28.73 0.04 0.73
C ARG A 223 28.97 1.36 1.45
N PHE A 224 29.14 2.42 0.69
CA PHE A 224 29.29 3.78 1.21
C PHE A 224 28.16 4.65 0.65
N SER A 225 27.46 5.39 1.52
CA SER A 225 26.38 6.28 1.12
C SER A 225 26.47 7.62 1.85
N ILE A 226 26.20 8.70 1.16
CA ILE A 226 26.05 10.05 1.72
C ILE A 226 24.61 10.45 1.54
N TRP A 227 23.96 10.82 2.61
CA TRP A 227 22.57 11.23 2.63
C TRP A 227 22.49 12.69 3.05
N ASN A 228 21.84 13.52 2.25
CA ASN A 228 21.51 14.87 2.62
C ASN A 228 20.00 14.95 2.88
N LYS A 229 19.64 15.43 4.06
CA LYS A 229 18.24 15.74 4.39
C LYS A 229 17.99 17.19 4.06
N ASP A 230 17.00 17.46 3.25
CA ASP A 230 16.54 18.80 2.90
C ASP A 230 15.02 18.89 3.07
N ASP A 231 14.49 20.09 3.20
CA ASP A 231 13.05 20.32 3.22
C ASP A 231 12.42 19.93 1.88
N PHE A 232 11.22 19.37 1.94
CA PHE A 232 10.46 19.10 0.74
C PHE A 232 10.17 20.38 -0.03
N LYS A 233 10.78 20.52 -1.20
CA LYS A 233 10.50 21.63 -2.11
C LYS A 233 9.32 21.29 -2.99
N LYS A 234 8.25 22.07 -2.89
CA LYS A 234 7.10 21.92 -3.77
C LYS A 234 7.53 22.25 -5.21
N VAL A 235 7.51 21.23 -6.07
CA VAL A 235 7.74 21.41 -7.51
C VAL A 235 6.49 22.04 -8.10
N ASN A 236 6.61 23.29 -8.56
CA ASN A 236 5.49 24.04 -9.14
C ASN A 236 5.56 24.12 -10.67
N THR A 237 6.71 23.80 -11.27
CA THR A 237 6.95 23.79 -12.72
C THR A 237 7.80 22.60 -13.13
N ILE A 238 7.83 22.31 -14.44
CA ILE A 238 8.69 21.24 -15.02
C ILE A 238 10.19 21.62 -14.92
N GLU A 239 10.51 22.87 -14.65
CA GLU A 239 11.87 23.42 -14.58
C GLU A 239 12.48 23.38 -13.16
N ASN A 240 11.72 22.94 -12.16
CA ASN A 240 12.16 22.84 -10.75
C ASN A 240 12.41 21.40 -10.34
#